data_08f6629b54322a3298a8ccce031062bf
#
_entry.id   08f6629b54322a3298a8ccce031062bf
#
_cell.length_a   1.000
_cell.length_b   1.000
_cell.length_c   1.000
_cell.angle_alpha   90.00
_cell.angle_beta   90.00
_cell.angle_gamma   90.00
#
_symmetry.space_group_name_H-M   'P 1'
#
loop_
_entity.id
_entity.type
_entity.pdbx_description
1 polymer ?
#
loop_
_entity_poly.entity_id
_entity_poly.type
_entity_poly.pdbx_seq_one_letter_code
_entity_poly.pdbx_strand_id
1 'polypeptide(L)'
;MLDYAVKTMCFDAACTKQLFSGRYYSIVLVTRGTARFHWEAERWICSTEDLFLFKPGEGAVMVFPGGKLPLEMLWVQLSPEALAALSDEATQLEASFNVVPFRRIAVRADSEISMLIKSLARRMVTLPQEHDSFASALFEESLLKMFVILVLRACIHAEQHRAQGSRKHLMMDELFVYIRTHITEEITLEQLEQVFYISRFHIAREFKRQTGQTLHSYIVKTKLDLCCHYIEQGRPITEVYRLGGFG
;
A
#
# COMPACT_ATOMS: atom_id res chain seq x y z
N MET A 1 23.61 17.44 -1.53
CA MET A 1 22.60 16.64 -2.29
C MET A 1 22.17 15.51 -1.36
N LEU A 2 20.87 15.32 -1.17
CA LEU A 2 20.34 14.25 -0.33
C LEU A 2 20.64 12.88 -0.97
N ASP A 3 21.14 11.93 -0.19
CA ASP A 3 21.38 10.55 -0.65
C ASP A 3 20.08 9.75 -0.50
N TYR A 4 19.25 9.79 -1.55
CA TYR A 4 18.02 9.03 -1.63
C TYR A 4 17.79 8.52 -3.06
N ALA A 5 16.91 7.52 -3.19
CA ALA A 5 16.50 6.98 -4.48
C ALA A 5 15.00 6.65 -4.48
N VAL A 6 14.35 6.92 -5.62
CA VAL A 6 12.96 6.55 -5.89
C VAL A 6 12.93 5.64 -7.10
N LYS A 7 12.34 4.45 -6.95
CA LYS A 7 12.26 3.43 -8.00
C LYS A 7 10.84 2.92 -8.14
N THR A 8 10.36 2.83 -9.36
CA THR A 8 9.14 2.09 -9.67
C THR A 8 9.51 0.67 -10.11
N MET A 9 8.86 -0.31 -9.53
CA MET A 9 9.02 -1.72 -9.88
C MET A 9 7.70 -2.25 -10.41
N CYS A 10 7.74 -2.94 -11.56
CA CYS A 10 6.59 -3.57 -12.19
C CYS A 10 6.92 -5.05 -12.46
N PHE A 11 5.98 -5.93 -12.12
CA PHE A 11 6.10 -7.37 -12.31
C PHE A 11 4.84 -7.89 -13.01
N ASP A 12 4.98 -8.30 -14.27
CA ASP A 12 3.88 -8.80 -15.10
C ASP A 12 3.74 -10.32 -15.03
N ALA A 13 4.80 -11.02 -14.65
CA ALA A 13 4.85 -12.49 -14.54
C ALA A 13 5.15 -12.94 -13.11
N ALA A 14 4.77 -14.17 -12.80
CA ALA A 14 5.08 -14.80 -11.52
C ALA A 14 6.58 -14.71 -11.21
N CYS A 15 6.91 -14.22 -10.04
CA CYS A 15 8.31 -14.08 -9.61
C CYS A 15 8.44 -14.14 -8.08
N THR A 16 9.67 -14.47 -7.65
CA THR A 16 10.09 -14.32 -6.27
C THR A 16 11.25 -13.34 -6.23
N LYS A 17 11.13 -12.28 -5.44
CA LYS A 17 12.13 -11.23 -5.34
C LYS A 17 12.49 -10.98 -3.88
N GLN A 18 13.77 -10.96 -3.58
CA GLN A 18 14.24 -10.47 -2.30
C GLN A 18 14.32 -8.94 -2.35
N LEU A 19 13.60 -8.30 -1.45
CA LEU A 19 13.66 -6.86 -1.21
C LEU A 19 14.56 -6.65 -0.01
N PHE A 20 15.65 -5.94 -0.19
CA PHE A 20 16.64 -5.70 0.86
C PHE A 20 16.99 -4.22 0.93
N SER A 21 16.87 -3.63 2.10
CA SER A 21 17.11 -2.20 2.32
C SER A 21 18.59 -1.81 2.22
N GLY A 22 19.52 -2.76 2.40
CA GLY A 22 20.94 -2.46 2.48
C GLY A 22 21.25 -1.52 3.65
N ARG A 23 21.96 -0.42 3.38
CA ARG A 23 22.25 0.63 4.36
C ARG A 23 21.16 1.70 4.48
N TYR A 24 20.08 1.60 3.72
CA TYR A 24 19.04 2.61 3.61
C TYR A 24 17.81 2.27 4.45
N TYR A 25 17.13 3.29 4.94
CA TYR A 25 15.73 3.19 5.31
C TYR A 25 14.90 3.09 4.04
N SER A 26 13.97 2.16 4.00
CA SER A 26 13.19 1.89 2.79
C SER A 26 11.70 1.97 3.06
N ILE A 27 10.99 2.66 2.18
CA ILE A 27 9.54 2.76 2.16
C ILE A 27 9.07 2.10 0.87
N VAL A 28 8.27 1.05 0.96
CA VAL A 28 7.69 0.37 -0.20
C VAL A 28 6.19 0.57 -0.18
N LEU A 29 5.65 1.21 -1.20
CA LEU A 29 4.21 1.40 -1.39
C LEU A 29 3.73 0.52 -2.54
N VAL A 30 2.75 -0.35 -2.29
CA VAL A 30 2.08 -1.12 -3.35
C VAL A 30 1.09 -0.21 -4.04
N THR A 31 1.35 0.15 -5.29
CA THR A 31 0.50 1.04 -6.09
C THR A 31 -0.55 0.28 -6.88
N ARG A 32 -0.29 -1.00 -7.22
CA ARG A 32 -1.21 -1.87 -7.95
C ARG A 32 -0.93 -3.35 -7.68
N GLY A 33 -1.96 -4.18 -7.72
CA GLY A 33 -1.84 -5.63 -7.64
C GLY A 33 -1.77 -6.16 -6.20
N THR A 34 -1.46 -7.45 -6.09
CA THR A 34 -1.33 -8.17 -4.83
C THR A 34 -0.13 -9.10 -4.86
N ALA A 35 0.57 -9.24 -3.74
CA ALA A 35 1.67 -10.19 -3.60
C ALA A 35 1.71 -10.76 -2.17
N ARG A 36 2.53 -11.80 -1.97
CA ARG A 36 2.84 -12.32 -0.64
C ARG A 36 4.20 -11.80 -0.22
N PHE A 37 4.27 -11.30 1.00
CA PHE A 37 5.53 -10.91 1.62
C PHE A 37 5.83 -11.88 2.75
N HIS A 38 7.05 -12.40 2.77
CA HIS A 38 7.58 -13.24 3.81
C HIS A 38 8.72 -12.51 4.49
N TRP A 39 8.60 -12.30 5.79
CA TRP A 39 9.63 -11.71 6.60
C TRP A 39 9.79 -12.48 7.90
N GLU A 40 10.98 -13.06 8.11
CA GLU A 40 11.21 -13.97 9.24
C GLU A 40 10.15 -15.08 9.28
N ALA A 41 9.42 -15.21 10.39
CA ALA A 41 8.31 -16.17 10.54
C ALA A 41 6.96 -15.62 10.06
N GLU A 42 6.87 -14.34 9.75
CA GLU A 42 5.62 -13.70 9.38
C GLU A 42 5.36 -13.77 7.86
N ARG A 43 4.10 -13.94 7.51
CA ARG A 43 3.63 -13.97 6.12
C ARG A 43 2.45 -13.04 5.98
N TRP A 44 2.54 -12.12 5.00
CA TRP A 44 1.45 -11.19 4.71
C TRP A 44 1.05 -11.28 3.25
N ILE A 45 -0.24 -11.16 3.00
CA ILE A 45 -0.73 -10.81 1.67
C ILE A 45 -0.82 -9.30 1.65
N CYS A 46 -0.14 -8.68 0.72
CA CYS A 46 -0.22 -7.24 0.50
C CYS A 46 -1.02 -6.93 -0.76
N SER A 47 -1.65 -5.81 -0.76
CA SER A 47 -2.47 -5.31 -1.86
C SER A 47 -2.20 -3.83 -2.11
N THR A 48 -2.82 -3.29 -3.14
CA THR A 48 -2.78 -1.85 -3.42
C THR A 48 -3.04 -1.06 -2.14
N GLU A 49 -2.19 -0.06 -1.89
CA GLU A 49 -2.19 0.85 -0.73
C GLU A 49 -1.54 0.29 0.54
N ASP A 50 -1.01 -0.93 0.51
CA ASP A 50 -0.15 -1.39 1.58
C ASP A 50 1.23 -0.71 1.49
N LEU A 51 1.72 -0.28 2.64
CA LEU A 51 3.01 0.37 2.82
C LEU A 51 3.87 -0.46 3.77
N PHE A 52 5.13 -0.63 3.41
CA PHE A 52 6.12 -1.34 4.23
C PHE A 52 7.27 -0.41 4.57
N LEU A 53 7.75 -0.51 5.80
CA LEU A 53 8.95 0.16 6.26
C LEU A 53 10.02 -0.89 6.57
N PHE A 54 11.21 -0.67 6.04
CA PHE A 54 12.39 -1.46 6.36
C PHE A 54 13.48 -0.55 6.92
N LYS A 55 14.09 -0.95 8.02
CA LYS A 55 15.29 -0.32 8.56
C LYS A 55 16.52 -0.81 7.81
N PRO A 56 17.66 -0.12 7.93
CA PRO A 56 18.93 -0.64 7.41
C PRO A 56 19.19 -2.09 7.85
N GLY A 57 19.60 -2.93 6.90
CA GLY A 57 19.82 -4.37 7.12
C GLY A 57 18.57 -5.24 7.09
N GLU A 58 17.39 -4.66 7.03
CA GLU A 58 16.13 -5.41 6.95
C GLU A 58 15.70 -5.68 5.50
N GLY A 59 14.82 -6.66 5.33
CA GLY A 59 14.25 -6.99 4.03
C GLY A 59 13.20 -8.06 4.14
N ALA A 60 12.52 -8.31 3.02
CA ALA A 60 11.48 -9.34 2.92
C ALA A 60 11.61 -10.09 1.59
N VAL A 61 11.09 -11.30 1.55
CA VAL A 61 10.91 -12.03 0.29
C VAL A 61 9.50 -11.74 -0.22
N MET A 62 9.42 -11.11 -1.38
CA MET A 62 8.18 -10.88 -2.10
C MET A 62 7.95 -12.04 -3.06
N VAL A 63 6.77 -12.65 -2.99
CA VAL A 63 6.32 -13.68 -3.92
C VAL A 63 5.09 -13.15 -4.64
N PHE A 64 5.26 -12.86 -5.93
CA PHE A 64 4.17 -12.53 -6.82
C PHE A 64 3.76 -13.79 -7.59
N PRO A 65 2.55 -14.31 -7.38
CA PRO A 65 2.13 -15.58 -8.01
C PRO A 65 1.82 -15.41 -9.50
N GLY A 66 1.95 -14.20 -10.04
CA GLY A 66 1.34 -13.85 -11.32
C GLY A 66 -0.16 -13.57 -11.11
N GLY A 67 -0.76 -12.91 -12.07
CA GLY A 67 -2.18 -12.60 -11.99
C GLY A 67 -2.69 -11.82 -13.19
N LYS A 68 -3.95 -11.46 -13.15
CA LYS A 68 -4.62 -10.66 -14.18
C LYS A 68 -4.13 -9.20 -14.19
N LEU A 69 -3.63 -8.73 -13.05
CA LEU A 69 -3.07 -7.40 -12.88
C LEU A 69 -1.58 -7.50 -12.57
N PRO A 70 -0.74 -6.62 -13.13
CA PRO A 70 0.64 -6.53 -12.72
C PRO A 70 0.75 -6.09 -11.26
N LEU A 71 1.85 -6.45 -10.63
CA LEU A 71 2.24 -5.89 -9.36
C LEU A 71 3.11 -4.66 -9.61
N GLU A 72 2.63 -3.50 -9.18
CA GLU A 72 3.40 -2.26 -9.24
C GLU A 72 3.69 -1.76 -7.83
N MET A 73 4.94 -1.38 -7.60
CA MET A 73 5.39 -0.86 -6.31
C MET A 73 6.28 0.36 -6.52
N LEU A 74 6.16 1.31 -5.62
CA LEU A 74 7.10 2.41 -5.48
C LEU A 74 8.03 2.09 -4.31
N TRP A 75 9.34 2.21 -4.54
CA TRP A 75 10.36 2.02 -3.53
C TRP A 75 11.15 3.32 -3.33
N VAL A 76 11.04 3.89 -2.15
CA VAL A 76 11.81 5.06 -1.71
C VAL A 76 12.86 4.60 -0.72
N GLN A 77 14.11 4.91 -1.00
CA GLN A 77 15.27 4.60 -0.16
C GLN A 77 15.91 5.90 0.30
N LEU A 78 16.22 6.00 1.58
CA LEU A 78 16.84 7.17 2.21
C LEU A 78 18.04 6.72 3.05
N SER A 79 19.18 7.38 2.89
CA SER A 79 20.31 7.15 3.79
C SER A 79 20.01 7.73 5.19
N PRO A 80 20.68 7.25 6.25
CA PRO A 80 20.60 7.86 7.58
C PRO A 80 20.93 9.37 7.54
N GLU A 81 21.93 9.74 6.74
CA GLU A 81 22.35 11.13 6.55
C GLU A 81 21.25 11.99 5.89
N ALA A 82 20.52 11.41 4.92
CA ALA A 82 19.38 12.09 4.31
C ALA A 82 18.24 12.31 5.32
N LEU A 83 17.93 11.32 6.15
CA LEU A 83 16.93 11.49 7.22
C LEU A 83 17.36 12.53 8.26
N ALA A 84 18.65 12.54 8.62
CA ALA A 84 19.20 13.56 9.51
C ALA A 84 19.10 14.96 8.91
N ALA A 85 19.42 15.13 7.62
CA ALA A 85 19.32 16.42 6.91
C ALA A 85 17.87 16.91 6.78
N LEU A 86 16.90 16.00 6.67
CA LEU A 86 15.47 16.34 6.63
C LEU A 86 14.89 16.63 8.02
N SER A 87 15.60 16.31 9.09
CA SER A 87 15.21 16.53 10.49
C SER A 87 15.39 17.99 10.89
N ASP A 88 14.76 18.38 11.98
CA ASP A 88 14.97 19.66 12.66
C ASP A 88 15.21 19.45 14.16
N GLU A 89 15.46 20.53 14.92
CA GLU A 89 15.74 20.45 16.36
C GLU A 89 14.59 19.79 17.15
N ALA A 90 13.35 19.98 16.71
CA ALA A 90 12.16 19.45 17.38
C ALA A 90 11.79 18.03 16.92
N THR A 91 12.22 17.62 15.72
CA THR A 91 11.77 16.38 15.09
C THR A 91 12.93 15.60 14.47
N GLN A 92 13.31 14.52 15.12
CA GLN A 92 14.33 13.58 14.64
C GLN A 92 13.66 12.44 13.86
N LEU A 93 13.66 12.53 12.53
CA LEU A 93 12.96 11.58 11.65
C LEU A 93 13.55 10.17 11.75
N GLU A 94 14.86 10.03 11.84
CA GLU A 94 15.51 8.74 12.02
C GLU A 94 15.09 8.05 13.33
N ALA A 95 15.09 8.79 14.44
CA ALA A 95 14.62 8.28 15.72
C ALA A 95 13.14 7.86 15.64
N SER A 96 12.32 8.65 14.95
CA SER A 96 10.91 8.33 14.71
C SER A 96 10.73 7.04 13.89
N PHE A 97 11.54 6.83 12.86
CA PHE A 97 11.57 5.58 12.10
C PHE A 97 11.93 4.38 12.97
N ASN A 98 12.89 4.54 13.88
CA ASN A 98 13.37 3.47 14.75
C ASN A 98 12.36 3.07 15.83
N VAL A 99 11.51 4.00 16.26
CA VAL A 99 10.48 3.77 17.28
C VAL A 99 9.20 3.17 16.69
N VAL A 100 8.94 3.38 15.39
CA VAL A 100 7.77 2.78 14.75
C VAL A 100 7.89 1.25 14.76
N PRO A 101 7.08 0.52 15.55
CA PRO A 101 7.19 -0.94 15.67
C PRO A 101 6.63 -1.66 14.44
N PHE A 102 6.09 -0.91 13.49
CA PHE A 102 5.23 -1.45 12.46
C PHE A 102 5.91 -1.51 11.11
N ARG A 103 5.84 -2.68 10.51
CA ARG A 103 6.50 -3.02 9.26
C ARG A 103 5.56 -3.00 8.06
N ARG A 104 4.25 -3.23 8.29
CA ARG A 104 3.19 -3.15 7.29
C ARG A 104 2.08 -2.22 7.76
N ILE A 105 1.66 -1.31 6.90
CA ILE A 105 0.53 -0.41 7.13
C ILE A 105 -0.39 -0.48 5.93
N ALA A 106 -1.65 -0.80 6.16
CA ALA A 106 -2.70 -0.60 5.17
C ALA A 106 -3.08 0.89 5.18
N VAL A 107 -2.60 1.63 4.19
CA VAL A 107 -2.97 3.03 4.00
C VAL A 107 -4.33 3.03 3.31
N ARG A 108 -5.40 3.35 4.04
CA ARG A 108 -6.78 3.25 3.51
C ARG A 108 -7.02 4.22 2.37
N ALA A 109 -7.70 3.73 1.33
CA ALA A 109 -8.02 4.47 0.12
C ALA A 109 -8.74 5.80 0.35
N ASP A 110 -9.51 5.90 1.42
CA ASP A 110 -10.39 7.03 1.71
C ASP A 110 -9.81 8.01 2.75
N SER A 111 -8.60 7.79 3.24
CA SER A 111 -7.95 8.76 4.12
C SER A 111 -7.29 9.86 3.31
N GLU A 112 -7.47 11.09 3.72
CA GLU A 112 -6.80 12.26 3.14
C GLU A 112 -5.28 12.09 3.10
N ILE A 113 -4.70 11.52 4.17
CA ILE A 113 -3.28 11.18 4.26
C ILE A 113 -2.86 10.18 3.18
N SER A 114 -3.68 9.17 2.89
CA SER A 114 -3.41 8.19 1.83
C SER A 114 -3.33 8.84 0.46
N MET A 115 -4.29 9.71 0.14
CA MET A 115 -4.29 10.43 -1.13
C MET A 115 -3.05 11.31 -1.28
N LEU A 116 -2.65 12.00 -0.21
CA LEU A 116 -1.45 12.84 -0.19
C LEU A 116 -0.18 12.00 -0.37
N ILE A 117 -0.01 10.91 0.35
CA ILE A 117 1.15 10.00 0.19
C ILE A 117 1.27 9.53 -1.25
N LYS A 118 0.18 9.11 -1.89
CA LYS A 118 0.18 8.66 -3.29
C LYS A 118 0.53 9.79 -4.26
N SER A 119 -0.02 10.98 -4.05
CA SER A 119 0.24 12.14 -4.88
C SER A 119 1.71 12.54 -4.82
N LEU A 120 2.28 12.64 -3.62
CA LEU A 120 3.69 12.93 -3.42
C LEU A 120 4.59 11.84 -4.01
N ALA A 121 4.25 10.57 -3.80
CA ALA A 121 4.98 9.43 -4.35
C ALA A 121 5.06 9.48 -5.89
N ARG A 122 3.94 9.78 -6.56
CA ARG A 122 3.91 9.96 -8.02
C ARG A 122 4.76 11.14 -8.46
N ARG A 123 4.69 12.26 -7.75
CA ARG A 123 5.48 13.46 -8.07
C ARG A 123 6.98 13.19 -7.96
N MET A 124 7.41 12.45 -6.94
CA MET A 124 8.82 12.07 -6.75
C MET A 124 9.40 11.24 -7.91
N VAL A 125 8.57 10.43 -8.59
CA VAL A 125 8.99 9.66 -9.79
C VAL A 125 9.25 10.58 -10.98
N THR A 126 8.52 11.69 -11.10
CA THR A 126 8.61 12.61 -12.24
C THR A 126 9.66 13.70 -12.07
N LEU A 127 10.10 13.98 -10.83
CA LEU A 127 11.07 15.03 -10.51
C LEU A 127 12.39 15.00 -11.30
N PRO A 128 13.03 13.83 -11.55
CA PRO A 128 14.30 13.78 -12.27
C PRO A 128 14.25 14.39 -13.68
N GLN A 129 13.07 14.66 -14.22
CA GLN A 129 12.88 15.25 -15.54
C GLN A 129 12.84 16.80 -15.52
N GLU A 130 12.87 17.43 -14.34
CA GLU A 130 12.64 18.88 -14.15
C GLU A 130 13.82 19.60 -13.51
N HIS A 131 15.05 19.13 -13.71
CA HIS A 131 16.24 19.66 -13.04
C HIS A 131 16.52 21.15 -13.28
N ASP A 132 16.00 21.75 -14.34
CA ASP A 132 16.22 23.15 -14.70
C ASP A 132 15.14 24.12 -14.19
N SER A 133 14.21 23.66 -13.35
CA SER A 133 13.14 24.52 -12.83
C SER A 133 13.59 25.35 -11.63
N PHE A 134 12.96 26.53 -11.44
CA PHE A 134 13.23 27.41 -10.31
C PHE A 134 13.14 26.68 -8.96
N ALA A 135 14.17 26.80 -8.13
CA ALA A 135 14.25 26.22 -6.81
C ALA A 135 14.05 24.69 -6.76
N SER A 136 14.42 23.94 -7.81
CA SER A 136 14.20 22.50 -7.95
C SER A 136 14.72 21.70 -6.74
N ALA A 137 15.91 21.99 -6.26
CA ALA A 137 16.51 21.30 -5.11
C ALA A 137 15.72 21.53 -3.81
N LEU A 138 15.24 22.75 -3.57
CA LEU A 138 14.43 23.08 -2.39
C LEU A 138 13.05 22.42 -2.46
N PHE A 139 12.47 22.38 -3.67
CA PHE A 139 11.19 21.72 -3.91
C PHE A 139 11.29 20.21 -3.69
N GLU A 140 12.35 19.58 -4.21
CA GLU A 140 12.64 18.16 -4.05
C GLU A 140 12.81 17.78 -2.57
N GLU A 141 13.61 18.54 -1.82
CA GLU A 141 13.81 18.36 -0.39
C GLU A 141 12.50 18.50 0.39
N SER A 142 11.72 19.54 0.11
CA SER A 142 10.43 19.79 0.78
C SER A 142 9.42 18.67 0.50
N LEU A 143 9.38 18.17 -0.73
CA LEU A 143 8.50 17.09 -1.14
C LEU A 143 8.86 15.76 -0.47
N LEU A 144 10.16 15.44 -0.41
CA LEU A 144 10.67 14.28 0.27
C LEU A 144 10.42 14.35 1.79
N LYS A 145 10.69 15.50 2.41
CA LYS A 145 10.40 15.75 3.84
C LYS A 145 8.92 15.55 4.14
N MET A 146 8.03 16.13 3.34
CA MET A 146 6.59 15.98 3.50
C MET A 146 6.15 14.53 3.34
N PHE A 147 6.67 13.82 2.35
CA PHE A 147 6.38 12.40 2.13
C PHE A 147 6.75 11.55 3.35
N VAL A 148 7.97 11.70 3.87
CA VAL A 148 8.45 10.96 5.05
C VAL A 148 7.60 11.27 6.28
N ILE A 149 7.28 12.54 6.54
CA ILE A 149 6.43 12.95 7.67
C ILE A 149 5.03 12.31 7.57
N LEU A 150 4.41 12.33 6.38
CA LEU A 150 3.08 11.74 6.20
C LEU A 150 3.09 10.21 6.38
N VAL A 151 4.14 9.56 5.89
CA VAL A 151 4.34 8.12 6.12
C VAL A 151 4.46 7.82 7.61
N LEU A 152 5.32 8.51 8.35
CA LEU A 152 5.49 8.33 9.78
C LEU A 152 4.20 8.63 10.57
N ARG A 153 3.46 9.68 10.20
CA ARG A 153 2.14 9.98 10.79
C ARG A 153 1.15 8.86 10.55
N ALA A 154 1.08 8.31 9.34
CA ALA A 154 0.23 7.17 9.05
C ALA A 154 0.61 5.94 9.91
N CYS A 155 1.90 5.71 10.13
CA CYS A 155 2.41 4.65 10.98
C CYS A 155 1.99 4.83 12.44
N ILE A 156 2.25 5.99 13.01
CA ILE A 156 1.93 6.31 14.41
C ILE A 156 0.43 6.23 14.63
N HIS A 157 -0.37 6.74 13.71
CA HIS A 157 -1.82 6.70 13.78
C HIS A 157 -2.36 5.25 13.73
N ALA A 158 -1.80 4.42 12.82
CA ALA A 158 -2.17 3.01 12.73
C ALA A 158 -1.86 2.26 14.04
N GLU A 159 -0.74 2.57 14.70
CA GLU A 159 -0.36 1.95 15.97
C GLU A 159 -1.25 2.39 17.14
N GLN A 160 -1.59 3.67 17.22
CA GLN A 160 -2.54 4.17 18.23
C GLN A 160 -3.91 3.50 18.10
N HIS A 161 -4.39 3.30 16.87
CA HIS A 161 -5.64 2.58 16.62
C HIS A 161 -5.56 1.08 16.93
N ARG A 162 -4.39 0.45 16.74
CA ARG A 162 -4.15 -0.93 17.16
C ARG A 162 -4.22 -1.11 18.66
N ALA A 163 -3.60 -0.22 19.41
CA ALA A 163 -3.63 -0.26 20.87
C ALA A 163 -5.04 -0.10 21.43
N GLN A 164 -5.91 0.64 20.74
CA GLN A 164 -7.29 0.90 21.16
C GLN A 164 -8.33 -0.10 20.64
N GLY A 165 -8.05 -0.89 19.60
CA GLY A 165 -9.04 -1.73 18.92
C GLY A 165 -8.53 -2.99 18.24
N SER A 166 -7.55 -3.65 18.79
CA SER A 166 -6.70 -4.68 18.20
C SER A 166 -7.42 -5.77 17.35
N ARG A 167 -8.60 -6.25 17.75
CA ARG A 167 -9.30 -7.36 17.08
C ARG A 167 -10.13 -6.92 15.87
N LYS A 168 -10.72 -5.72 15.90
CA LYS A 168 -11.65 -5.24 14.85
C LYS A 168 -10.92 -4.73 13.60
N HIS A 169 -9.72 -4.17 13.76
CA HIS A 169 -8.91 -3.65 12.64
C HIS A 169 -8.24 -4.76 11.84
N LEU A 170 -7.65 -5.75 12.51
CA LEU A 170 -7.09 -6.94 11.87
C LEU A 170 -8.12 -7.63 10.99
N MET A 171 -9.34 -7.80 11.49
CA MET A 171 -10.45 -8.38 10.73
C MET A 171 -10.76 -7.61 9.44
N MET A 172 -10.79 -6.29 9.49
CA MET A 172 -11.13 -5.49 8.30
C MET A 172 -10.02 -5.52 7.25
N ASP A 173 -8.76 -5.52 7.66
CA ASP A 173 -7.64 -5.63 6.74
C ASP A 173 -7.64 -7.01 6.05
N GLU A 174 -7.89 -8.08 6.80
CA GLU A 174 -8.06 -9.42 6.26
C GLU A 174 -9.26 -9.52 5.32
N LEU A 175 -10.37 -8.85 5.64
CA LEU A 175 -11.56 -8.80 4.80
C LEU A 175 -11.28 -8.08 3.46
N PHE A 176 -10.57 -6.96 3.47
CA PHE A 176 -10.18 -6.27 2.23
C PHE A 176 -9.26 -7.14 1.37
N VAL A 177 -8.30 -7.82 1.98
CA VAL A 177 -7.43 -8.75 1.26
C VAL A 177 -8.24 -9.88 0.65
N TYR A 178 -9.14 -10.50 1.41
CA TYR A 178 -10.00 -11.57 0.93
C TYR A 178 -10.83 -11.14 -0.29
N ILE A 179 -11.52 -9.98 -0.19
CA ILE A 179 -12.33 -9.45 -1.28
C ILE A 179 -11.48 -9.25 -2.55
N ARG A 180 -10.30 -8.69 -2.44
CA ARG A 180 -9.43 -8.41 -3.59
C ARG A 180 -8.86 -9.66 -4.23
N THR A 181 -8.53 -10.68 -3.44
CA THR A 181 -8.02 -11.96 -3.96
C THR A 181 -9.09 -12.78 -4.65
N HIS A 182 -10.35 -12.67 -4.19
CA HIS A 182 -11.49 -13.43 -4.71
C HIS A 182 -12.44 -12.57 -5.57
N ILE A 183 -11.99 -11.38 -6.03
CA ILE A 183 -12.86 -10.38 -6.66
C ILE A 183 -13.56 -10.89 -7.92
N THR A 184 -13.01 -11.89 -8.59
CA THR A 184 -13.61 -12.51 -9.79
C THR A 184 -14.62 -13.62 -9.47
N GLU A 185 -14.76 -13.95 -8.19
CA GLU A 185 -15.70 -14.93 -7.69
C GLU A 185 -16.95 -14.25 -7.14
N GLU A 186 -17.97 -15.04 -6.81
CA GLU A 186 -19.10 -14.55 -6.04
C GLU A 186 -18.68 -14.41 -4.58
N ILE A 187 -18.83 -13.21 -4.01
CA ILE A 187 -18.52 -12.93 -2.60
C ILE A 187 -19.81 -12.53 -1.90
N THR A 188 -20.30 -13.42 -1.03
CA THR A 188 -21.51 -13.20 -0.22
C THR A 188 -21.17 -12.96 1.25
N LEU A 189 -22.07 -12.31 1.97
CA LEU A 189 -21.94 -12.10 3.41
C LEU A 189 -21.93 -13.43 4.18
N GLU A 190 -22.63 -14.43 3.69
CA GLU A 190 -22.68 -15.78 4.24
C GLU A 190 -21.30 -16.48 4.14
N GLN A 191 -20.65 -16.36 2.99
CA GLN A 191 -19.29 -16.89 2.82
C GLN A 191 -18.29 -16.19 3.75
N LEU A 192 -18.39 -14.87 3.87
CA LEU A 192 -17.52 -14.10 4.76
C LEU A 192 -17.76 -14.45 6.24
N GLU A 193 -19.01 -14.72 6.63
CA GLU A 193 -19.34 -15.20 7.98
C GLU A 193 -18.63 -16.52 8.29
N GLN A 194 -18.61 -17.45 7.33
CA GLN A 194 -17.94 -18.75 7.48
C GLN A 194 -16.42 -18.62 7.50
N VAL A 195 -15.85 -17.76 6.65
CA VAL A 195 -14.39 -17.59 6.55
C VAL A 195 -13.82 -16.87 7.77
N PHE A 196 -14.52 -15.84 8.26
CA PHE A 196 -14.02 -14.99 9.34
C PHE A 196 -14.54 -15.36 10.72
N TYR A 197 -15.50 -16.30 10.82
CA TYR A 197 -16.17 -16.67 12.07
C TYR A 197 -16.80 -15.49 12.80
N ILE A 198 -17.37 -14.55 12.04
CA ILE A 198 -17.97 -13.31 12.52
C ILE A 198 -19.29 -13.09 11.83
N SER A 199 -20.36 -12.77 12.60
CA SER A 199 -21.68 -12.62 12.02
C SER A 199 -21.73 -11.62 10.87
N ARG A 200 -22.44 -11.96 9.81
CA ARG A 200 -22.65 -11.12 8.61
C ARG A 200 -23.15 -9.73 8.94
N PHE A 201 -23.95 -9.57 9.97
CA PHE A 201 -24.45 -8.28 10.44
C PHE A 201 -23.33 -7.41 11.02
N HIS A 202 -22.40 -8.02 11.74
CA HIS A 202 -21.25 -7.32 12.30
C HIS A 202 -20.29 -6.90 11.18
N ILE A 203 -20.00 -7.79 10.23
CA ILE A 203 -19.18 -7.50 9.05
C ILE A 203 -19.77 -6.32 8.27
N ALA A 204 -21.06 -6.38 7.90
CA ALA A 204 -21.72 -5.35 7.11
C ALA A 204 -21.72 -3.97 7.82
N ARG A 205 -22.02 -3.94 9.12
CA ARG A 205 -22.06 -2.71 9.92
C ARG A 205 -20.67 -2.11 10.07
N GLU A 206 -19.67 -2.93 10.41
CA GLU A 206 -18.31 -2.47 10.63
C GLU A 206 -17.67 -2.00 9.31
N PHE A 207 -17.92 -2.71 8.22
CA PHE A 207 -17.48 -2.32 6.89
C PHE A 207 -18.03 -0.94 6.50
N LYS A 208 -19.37 -0.75 6.63
CA LYS A 208 -20.01 0.52 6.32
C LYS A 208 -19.51 1.66 7.23
N ARG A 209 -19.30 1.37 8.52
CA ARG A 209 -18.78 2.36 9.46
C ARG A 209 -17.36 2.84 9.09
N GLN A 210 -16.52 1.92 8.58
CA GLN A 210 -15.13 2.22 8.28
C GLN A 210 -14.90 2.78 6.88
N THR A 211 -15.72 2.37 5.89
CA THR A 211 -15.54 2.76 4.48
C THR A 211 -16.54 3.80 3.99
N GLY A 212 -17.58 4.08 4.77
CA GLY A 212 -18.69 4.94 4.35
C GLY A 212 -19.66 4.31 3.36
N GLN A 213 -19.35 3.13 2.80
CA GLN A 213 -20.16 2.45 1.78
C GLN A 213 -20.49 1.01 2.17
N THR A 214 -21.48 0.42 1.50
CA THR A 214 -21.84 -0.99 1.76
C THR A 214 -20.78 -1.93 1.15
N LEU A 215 -20.65 -3.13 1.73
CA LEU A 215 -19.76 -4.17 1.21
C LEU A 215 -20.07 -4.49 -0.26
N HIS A 216 -21.35 -4.63 -0.60
CA HIS A 216 -21.77 -4.88 -1.97
C HIS A 216 -21.34 -3.75 -2.93
N SER A 217 -21.56 -2.49 -2.55
CA SER A 217 -21.15 -1.34 -3.36
C SER A 217 -19.63 -1.31 -3.59
N TYR A 218 -18.85 -1.66 -2.57
CA TYR A 218 -17.39 -1.76 -2.68
C TYR A 218 -16.96 -2.87 -3.65
N ILE A 219 -17.55 -4.08 -3.53
CA ILE A 219 -17.26 -5.21 -4.41
C ILE A 219 -17.59 -4.87 -5.86
N VAL A 220 -18.78 -4.31 -6.12
CA VAL A 220 -19.18 -3.90 -7.47
C VAL A 220 -18.22 -2.86 -8.05
N LYS A 221 -17.88 -1.83 -7.28
CA LYS A 221 -16.90 -0.82 -7.71
C LYS A 221 -15.55 -1.45 -8.06
N THR A 222 -15.04 -2.33 -7.22
CA THR A 222 -13.75 -3.01 -7.45
C THR A 222 -13.79 -3.92 -8.69
N LYS A 223 -14.92 -4.60 -8.94
CA LYS A 223 -15.14 -5.37 -10.18
C LYS A 223 -15.16 -4.48 -11.43
N LEU A 224 -15.82 -3.32 -11.34
CA LEU A 224 -15.84 -2.34 -12.44
C LEU A 224 -14.46 -1.78 -12.73
N ASP A 225 -13.69 -1.43 -11.70
CA ASP A 225 -12.30 -0.96 -11.87
C ASP A 225 -11.43 -2.02 -12.59
N LEU A 226 -11.65 -3.30 -12.27
CA LEU A 226 -11.00 -4.42 -12.97
C LEU A 226 -11.44 -4.51 -14.43
N CYS A 227 -12.73 -4.33 -14.71
CA CYS A 227 -13.25 -4.31 -16.08
C CYS A 227 -12.67 -3.15 -16.90
N CYS A 228 -12.64 -1.94 -16.34
CA CYS A 228 -12.02 -0.78 -16.99
C CYS A 228 -10.58 -1.08 -17.38
N HIS A 229 -9.81 -1.69 -16.49
CA HIS A 229 -8.44 -2.07 -16.78
C HIS A 229 -8.32 -3.06 -17.97
N TYR A 230 -9.20 -4.06 -18.07
CA TYR A 230 -9.18 -4.98 -19.20
C TYR A 230 -9.57 -4.30 -20.52
N ILE A 231 -10.49 -3.34 -20.48
CA ILE A 231 -10.87 -2.53 -21.65
C ILE A 231 -9.68 -1.69 -22.12
N GLU A 232 -8.95 -1.07 -21.19
CA GLU A 232 -7.73 -0.30 -21.50
C GLU A 232 -6.64 -1.17 -22.16
N GLN A 233 -6.61 -2.47 -21.85
CA GLN A 233 -5.75 -3.45 -22.51
C GLN A 233 -6.27 -3.91 -23.87
N GLY A 234 -7.39 -3.36 -24.37
CA GLY A 234 -7.96 -3.70 -25.67
C GLY A 234 -8.78 -5.00 -25.68
N ARG A 235 -9.19 -5.52 -24.53
CA ARG A 235 -10.02 -6.72 -24.49
C ARG A 235 -11.46 -6.44 -24.88
N PRO A 236 -12.13 -7.36 -25.60
CA PRO A 236 -13.55 -7.22 -25.96
C PRO A 236 -14.44 -7.16 -24.74
N ILE A 237 -15.47 -6.30 -24.75
CA ILE A 237 -16.42 -6.13 -23.64
C ILE A 237 -17.09 -7.44 -23.23
N THR A 238 -17.38 -8.33 -24.18
CA THR A 238 -17.98 -9.65 -23.94
C THR A 238 -17.06 -10.58 -23.11
N GLU A 239 -15.76 -10.45 -23.27
CA GLU A 239 -14.76 -11.18 -22.47
C GLU A 239 -14.57 -10.51 -21.11
N VAL A 240 -14.53 -9.18 -21.08
CA VAL A 240 -14.32 -8.36 -19.87
C VAL A 240 -15.39 -8.61 -18.82
N TYR A 241 -16.66 -8.73 -19.21
CA TYR A 241 -17.77 -9.02 -18.30
C TYR A 241 -17.50 -10.29 -17.47
N ARG A 242 -17.08 -11.37 -18.14
CA ARG A 242 -16.77 -12.64 -17.48
C ARG A 242 -15.49 -12.56 -16.63
N LEU A 243 -14.43 -11.92 -17.18
CA LEU A 243 -13.16 -11.75 -16.47
C LEU A 243 -13.28 -10.85 -15.24
N GLY A 244 -14.20 -9.90 -15.25
CA GLY A 244 -14.52 -9.02 -14.12
C GLY A 244 -15.36 -9.68 -13.03
N GLY A 245 -15.81 -10.93 -13.23
CA GLY A 245 -16.58 -11.67 -12.24
C GLY A 245 -18.05 -11.26 -12.14
N PHE A 246 -18.66 -10.82 -13.27
CA PHE A 246 -20.10 -10.50 -13.37
C PHE A 246 -20.92 -11.65 -14.00
N GLY A 247 -20.30 -12.80 -14.27
CA GLY A 247 -20.94 -13.96 -14.87
C GLY A 247 -21.40 -14.95 -13.86
#